data_bc2377d2659223a4e23dadf8837f6d43
#
_entry.id   bc2377d2659223a4e23dadf8837f6d43
#
_cell.length_a   1.000
_cell.length_b   1.000
_cell.length_c   1.000
_cell.angle_alpha   90.00
_cell.angle_beta   90.00
_cell.angle_gamma   90.00
#
_symmetry.space_group_name_H-M   'P 1'
#
loop_
_entity.id
_entity.type
_entity.pdbx_description
1 polymer ?
#
loop_
_entity_poly.entity_id
_entity_poly.type
_entity_poly.pdbx_seq_one_letter_code
_entity_poly.pdbx_strand_id
1 'polypeptide(L)'
;MRVWREVVDGVEVEVMEFDDTVESVEKASRLSGYPPQVIVKTLLLRVGNDYVVAVVRGDRRVDLSKASQILGSKTRLASPDEVRQVLGFEVGAVTPVSPSIKRFRVVLDPAILGNEYIVCGGGALYRLYRVRLQDLLNYLKP
;
A
#
# COMPACT_ATOMS: atom_id res chain seq x y z
N MET A 1 -14.29 9.56 13.24
CA MET A 1 -13.71 9.47 11.88
C MET A 1 -14.14 10.69 11.08
N ARG A 2 -13.19 11.36 10.47
CA ARG A 2 -13.47 12.44 9.52
C ARG A 2 -13.25 11.92 8.11
N VAL A 3 -14.12 12.29 7.19
CA VAL A 3 -14.09 11.83 5.79
C VAL A 3 -14.23 13.02 4.86
N TRP A 4 -13.36 13.10 3.86
CA TRP A 4 -13.46 14.12 2.80
C TRP A 4 -12.80 13.58 1.51
N ARG A 5 -12.97 14.30 0.42
CA ARG A 5 -12.34 13.99 -0.86
C ARG A 5 -11.16 14.90 -1.12
N GLU A 6 -10.12 14.35 -1.70
CA GLU A 6 -8.94 15.06 -2.17
C GLU A 6 -8.49 14.51 -3.51
N VAL A 7 -7.70 15.32 -4.20
CA VAL A 7 -6.91 14.85 -5.36
C VAL A 7 -5.46 14.80 -4.90
N VAL A 8 -4.87 13.62 -4.91
CA VAL A 8 -3.49 13.37 -4.51
C VAL A 8 -2.71 12.92 -5.74
N ASP A 9 -1.76 13.73 -6.16
CA ASP A 9 -0.93 13.49 -7.36
C ASP A 9 -1.79 13.06 -8.59
N GLY A 10 -2.92 13.75 -8.78
CA GLY A 10 -3.86 13.51 -9.88
C GLY A 10 -4.87 12.39 -9.66
N VAL A 11 -4.83 11.71 -8.51
CA VAL A 11 -5.76 10.62 -8.19
C VAL A 11 -6.81 11.10 -7.19
N GLU A 12 -8.08 10.90 -7.51
CA GLU A 12 -9.17 11.16 -6.57
C GLU A 12 -9.18 10.11 -5.47
N VAL A 13 -9.14 10.55 -4.22
CA VAL A 13 -9.20 9.68 -3.06
C VAL A 13 -10.27 10.17 -2.09
N GLU A 14 -10.88 9.23 -1.39
CA GLU A 14 -11.64 9.54 -0.19
C GLU A 14 -10.70 9.36 1.00
N VAL A 15 -10.47 10.44 1.73
CA VAL A 15 -9.60 10.44 2.91
C VAL A 15 -10.42 10.11 4.13
N MET A 16 -9.95 9.14 4.91
CA MET A 16 -10.52 8.79 6.21
C MET A 16 -9.47 9.05 7.28
N GLU A 17 -9.79 9.91 8.22
CA GLU A 17 -8.87 10.26 9.31
C GLU A 17 -9.48 9.87 10.65
N PHE A 18 -8.66 9.24 11.48
CA PHE A 18 -9.08 8.60 12.73
C PHE A 18 -8.38 9.25 13.92
N ASP A 19 -8.97 9.09 15.11
CA ASP A 19 -8.36 9.55 16.36
C ASP A 19 -7.31 8.57 16.89
N ASP A 20 -7.31 7.36 16.38
CA ASP A 20 -6.33 6.32 16.70
C ASP A 20 -5.54 5.94 15.45
N THR A 21 -4.45 5.20 15.63
CA THR A 21 -3.62 4.75 14.51
C THR A 21 -4.26 3.58 13.77
N VAL A 22 -4.01 3.52 12.47
CA VAL A 22 -4.53 2.48 11.58
C VAL A 22 -3.39 1.75 10.83
N GLU A 23 -2.25 1.61 11.49
CA GLU A 23 -1.02 1.08 10.89
C GLU A 23 -1.06 -0.42 10.61
N SER A 24 -2.03 -1.15 11.16
CA SER A 24 -2.23 -2.56 10.85
C SER A 24 -3.54 -2.78 10.10
N VAL A 25 -3.62 -3.85 9.32
CA VAL A 25 -4.85 -4.22 8.61
C VAL A 25 -6.00 -4.49 9.58
N GLU A 26 -5.70 -5.12 10.72
CA GLU A 26 -6.69 -5.38 11.76
C GLU A 26 -7.30 -4.09 12.30
N LYS A 27 -6.46 -3.12 12.67
CA LYS A 27 -6.93 -1.81 13.15
C LYS A 27 -7.64 -1.03 12.06
N ALA A 28 -7.12 -1.03 10.84
CA ALA A 28 -7.74 -0.36 9.71
C ALA A 28 -9.14 -0.92 9.44
N SER A 29 -9.29 -2.24 9.46
CA SER A 29 -10.58 -2.89 9.27
C SER A 29 -11.57 -2.54 10.38
N ARG A 30 -11.13 -2.65 11.64
CA ARG A 30 -11.99 -2.38 12.79
C ARG A 30 -12.47 -0.94 12.83
N LEU A 31 -11.58 0.02 12.58
CA LEU A 31 -11.91 1.44 12.70
C LEU A 31 -12.65 1.99 11.48
N SER A 32 -12.34 1.51 10.28
CA SER A 32 -12.99 1.96 9.05
C SER A 32 -14.30 1.26 8.75
N GLY A 33 -14.47 0.04 9.26
CA GLY A 33 -15.60 -0.81 8.93
C GLY A 33 -15.47 -1.57 7.61
N TYR A 34 -14.37 -1.39 6.89
CA TYR A 34 -14.12 -2.13 5.64
C TYR A 34 -13.52 -3.51 5.95
N PRO A 35 -13.92 -4.56 5.20
CA PRO A 35 -13.38 -5.90 5.43
C PRO A 35 -11.92 -5.98 5.00
N PRO A 36 -11.11 -6.87 5.61
CA PRO A 36 -9.70 -7.01 5.26
C PRO A 36 -9.44 -7.32 3.79
N GLN A 37 -10.40 -7.92 3.10
CA GLN A 37 -10.29 -8.30 1.69
C GLN A 37 -10.18 -7.11 0.73
N VAL A 38 -10.65 -5.93 1.13
CA VAL A 38 -10.53 -4.71 0.32
C VAL A 38 -9.41 -3.80 0.80
N ILE A 39 -8.80 -4.13 1.93
CA ILE A 39 -7.68 -3.36 2.47
C ILE A 39 -6.38 -3.92 1.88
N VAL A 40 -5.58 -3.04 1.30
CA VAL A 40 -4.28 -3.41 0.75
C VAL A 40 -3.18 -2.80 1.59
N LYS A 41 -2.03 -3.46 1.62
CA LYS A 41 -0.81 -2.93 2.19
C LYS A 41 0.22 -2.73 1.09
N THR A 42 0.98 -1.67 1.22
CA THR A 42 2.03 -1.29 0.27
C THR A 42 3.37 -1.55 0.95
N LEU A 43 4.13 -2.49 0.40
CA LEU A 43 5.36 -2.98 0.99
C LEU A 43 6.55 -2.61 0.10
N LEU A 44 7.65 -2.23 0.73
CA LEU A 44 8.93 -2.08 0.05
C LEU A 44 9.71 -3.38 0.19
N LEU A 45 10.11 -3.95 -0.94
CA LEU A 45 10.90 -5.16 -1.01
C LEU A 45 12.31 -4.82 -1.47
N ARG A 46 13.30 -5.39 -0.80
CA ARG A 46 14.68 -5.39 -1.29
C ARG A 46 14.87 -6.63 -2.14
N VAL A 47 15.18 -6.46 -3.41
CA VAL A 47 15.34 -7.54 -4.39
C VAL A 47 16.75 -7.46 -4.96
N GLY A 48 17.66 -8.28 -4.44
CA GLY A 48 19.08 -8.14 -4.76
C GLY A 48 19.58 -6.75 -4.37
N ASN A 49 20.04 -5.98 -5.35
CA ASN A 49 20.52 -4.60 -5.14
C ASN A 49 19.46 -3.53 -5.43
N ASP A 50 18.23 -3.95 -5.76
CA ASP A 50 17.15 -3.04 -6.14
C ASP A 50 16.02 -3.04 -5.11
N TYR A 51 15.11 -2.08 -5.26
CA TYR A 51 13.86 -2.05 -4.52
C TYR A 51 12.69 -2.25 -5.47
N VAL A 52 11.68 -2.97 -4.99
CA VAL A 52 10.41 -3.20 -5.69
C VAL A 52 9.29 -2.90 -4.70
N VAL A 53 8.23 -2.27 -5.16
CA VAL A 53 7.04 -2.02 -4.35
C VAL A 53 6.01 -3.10 -4.64
N ALA A 54 5.49 -3.72 -3.60
CA ALA A 54 4.42 -4.71 -3.70
C ALA A 54 3.14 -4.18 -3.08
N VAL A 55 2.06 -4.19 -3.83
CA VAL A 55 0.71 -3.86 -3.34
C VAL A 55 -0.05 -5.17 -3.21
N VAL A 56 -0.33 -5.56 -1.96
CA VAL A 56 -0.86 -6.88 -1.66
C VAL A 56 -2.12 -6.78 -0.80
N ARG A 57 -2.97 -7.79 -0.90
CA ARG A 57 -4.15 -7.89 -0.06
C ARG A 57 -3.73 -7.99 1.40
N GLY A 58 -4.32 -7.14 2.24
CA GLY A 58 -3.83 -6.90 3.60
C GLY A 58 -3.91 -8.11 4.53
N ASP A 59 -4.86 -9.02 4.30
CA ASP A 59 -5.06 -10.22 5.11
C ASP A 59 -4.15 -11.40 4.70
N ARG A 60 -3.23 -11.18 3.77
CA ARG A 60 -2.29 -12.21 3.31
C ARG A 60 -0.86 -11.85 3.65
N ARG A 61 -0.04 -12.86 3.88
CA ARG A 61 1.40 -12.71 4.00
C ARG A 61 2.06 -12.82 2.64
N VAL A 62 3.12 -12.03 2.43
CA VAL A 62 3.95 -12.18 1.24
C VAL A 62 4.81 -13.43 1.40
N ASP A 63 4.74 -14.31 0.42
CA ASP A 63 5.65 -15.44 0.30
C ASP A 63 6.96 -14.95 -0.32
N LEU A 64 7.95 -14.67 0.52
CA LEU A 64 9.23 -14.11 0.08
C LEU A 64 10.04 -15.07 -0.77
N SER A 65 9.89 -16.38 -0.56
CA SER A 65 10.54 -17.40 -1.38
C SER A 65 9.99 -17.39 -2.80
N LYS A 66 8.67 -17.35 -2.93
CA LYS A 66 7.99 -17.24 -4.23
C LYS A 66 8.31 -15.91 -4.91
N ALA A 67 8.33 -14.83 -4.16
CA ALA A 67 8.71 -13.51 -4.68
C ALA A 67 10.14 -13.52 -5.22
N SER A 68 11.08 -14.17 -4.53
CA SER A 68 12.46 -14.31 -4.98
C SER A 68 12.55 -15.05 -6.32
N GLN A 69 11.75 -16.10 -6.50
CA GLN A 69 11.70 -16.84 -7.76
C GLN A 69 11.14 -15.99 -8.90
N ILE A 70 10.05 -15.27 -8.66
CA ILE A 70 9.38 -14.45 -9.67
C ILE A 70 10.24 -13.25 -10.05
N LEU A 71 10.88 -12.60 -9.06
CA LEU A 71 11.66 -11.38 -9.26
C LEU A 71 13.11 -11.64 -9.64
N GLY A 72 13.55 -12.91 -9.60
CA GLY A 72 14.86 -13.31 -10.11
C GLY A 72 16.05 -13.04 -9.18
N SER A 73 15.81 -12.65 -7.93
CA SER A 73 16.85 -12.42 -6.93
C SER A 73 16.30 -12.63 -5.54
N LYS A 74 17.18 -12.84 -4.56
CA LYS A 74 16.79 -12.97 -3.16
C LYS A 74 16.02 -11.73 -2.72
N THR A 75 14.84 -11.94 -2.15
CA THR A 75 13.91 -10.88 -1.77
C THR A 75 13.67 -10.91 -0.26
N ARG A 76 13.69 -9.73 0.36
CA ARG A 76 13.32 -9.54 1.76
C ARG A 76 12.47 -8.28 1.91
N LEU A 77 11.77 -8.17 3.02
CA LEU A 77 11.12 -6.92 3.38
C LEU A 77 12.20 -5.88 3.70
N ALA A 78 12.01 -4.65 3.21
CA ALA A 78 12.85 -3.54 3.61
C ALA A 78 12.65 -3.25 5.10
N SER A 79 13.71 -2.80 5.76
CA SER A 79 13.64 -2.39 7.16
C SER A 79 12.83 -1.09 7.31
N PRO A 80 12.34 -0.77 8.53
CA PRO A 80 11.69 0.53 8.77
C PRO A 80 12.56 1.72 8.37
N ASP A 81 13.87 1.67 8.60
CA ASP A 81 14.79 2.73 8.19
C ASP A 81 14.87 2.86 6.68
N GLU A 82 14.93 1.75 5.96
CA GLU A 82 14.90 1.75 4.49
C GLU A 82 13.59 2.36 3.96
N VAL A 83 12.47 2.00 4.54
CA VAL A 83 11.16 2.55 4.14
C VAL A 83 11.15 4.07 4.32
N ARG A 84 11.62 4.58 5.45
CA ARG A 84 11.70 6.03 5.71
C ARG A 84 12.63 6.73 4.72
N GLN A 85 13.81 6.17 4.49
CA GLN A 85 14.81 6.78 3.60
C GLN A 85 14.40 6.73 2.13
N VAL A 86 13.83 5.61 1.69
CA VAL A 86 13.51 5.36 0.29
C VAL A 86 12.17 5.95 -0.11
N LEU A 87 11.15 5.78 0.71
CA LEU A 87 9.78 6.19 0.39
C LEU A 87 9.33 7.46 1.14
N GLY A 88 9.98 7.80 2.24
CA GLY A 88 9.63 8.99 3.03
C GLY A 88 8.45 8.80 3.96
N PHE A 89 8.06 7.56 4.24
CA PHE A 89 6.92 7.25 5.13
C PHE A 89 7.36 6.36 6.28
N GLU A 90 6.63 6.47 7.41
CA GLU A 90 6.70 5.46 8.45
C GLU A 90 6.08 4.14 7.95
N VAL A 91 6.61 3.02 8.42
CA VAL A 91 6.00 1.71 8.18
C VAL A 91 4.57 1.72 8.74
N GLY A 92 3.62 1.25 7.98
CA GLY A 92 2.19 1.32 8.35
C GLY A 92 1.49 2.59 7.88
N ALA A 93 2.24 3.61 7.42
CA ALA A 93 1.70 4.82 6.84
C ALA A 93 1.91 4.91 5.32
N VAL A 94 2.61 3.96 4.73
CA VAL A 94 2.93 3.98 3.31
C VAL A 94 1.66 4.00 2.48
N THR A 95 1.58 4.96 1.56
CA THR A 95 0.48 5.03 0.59
C THR A 95 0.98 4.67 -0.80
N PRO A 96 0.20 3.89 -1.59
CA PRO A 96 0.57 3.64 -2.97
C PRO A 96 0.36 4.86 -3.88
N VAL A 97 -0.41 5.84 -3.41
CA VAL A 97 -0.66 7.09 -4.15
C VAL A 97 0.36 8.13 -3.70
N SER A 98 1.58 8.03 -4.23
CA SER A 98 2.68 8.91 -3.90
C SER A 98 3.71 8.92 -5.02
N PRO A 99 4.31 10.09 -5.35
CA PRO A 99 5.40 10.16 -6.31
C PRO A 99 6.59 9.27 -5.96
N SER A 100 6.88 9.03 -4.68
CA SER A 100 7.99 8.17 -4.29
C SER A 100 7.80 6.72 -4.72
N ILE A 101 6.57 6.25 -4.77
CA ILE A 101 6.23 4.89 -5.23
C ILE A 101 6.49 4.75 -6.73
N LYS A 102 6.18 5.78 -7.52
CA LYS A 102 6.28 5.75 -8.98
C LYS A 102 7.72 5.62 -9.49
N ARG A 103 8.71 5.84 -8.64
CA ARG A 103 10.12 5.66 -9.00
C ARG A 103 10.53 4.19 -9.10
N PHE A 104 9.69 3.28 -8.60
CA PHE A 104 10.02 1.86 -8.49
C PHE A 104 9.09 1.02 -9.33
N ARG A 105 9.57 -0.17 -9.69
CA ARG A 105 8.70 -1.21 -10.24
C ARG A 105 7.67 -1.58 -9.18
N VAL A 106 6.40 -1.67 -9.59
CA VAL A 106 5.30 -2.07 -8.73
C VAL A 106 4.80 -3.43 -9.18
N VAL A 107 4.62 -4.33 -8.22
CA VAL A 107 3.99 -5.63 -8.45
C VAL A 107 2.71 -5.71 -7.64
N LEU A 108 1.71 -6.38 -8.19
CA LEU A 108 0.38 -6.48 -7.59
C LEU A 108 0.04 -7.90 -7.22
N ASP A 109 -0.63 -8.05 -6.09
CA ASP A 109 -1.32 -9.29 -5.75
C ASP A 109 -2.59 -9.39 -6.59
N PRO A 110 -2.74 -10.44 -7.43
CA PRO A 110 -3.94 -10.59 -8.25
C PRO A 110 -5.24 -10.65 -7.44
N ALA A 111 -5.16 -11.00 -6.16
CA ALA A 111 -6.34 -11.10 -5.29
C ALA A 111 -7.08 -9.78 -5.10
N ILE A 112 -6.45 -8.63 -5.38
CA ILE A 112 -7.11 -7.33 -5.26
C ILE A 112 -7.89 -6.92 -6.52
N LEU A 113 -7.67 -7.58 -7.65
CA LEU A 113 -8.17 -7.15 -8.96
C LEU A 113 -9.70 -7.24 -9.11
N GLY A 114 -10.38 -8.01 -8.27
CA GLY A 114 -11.83 -8.14 -8.31
C GLY A 114 -12.61 -7.02 -7.61
N ASN A 115 -11.93 -6.08 -6.97
CA ASN A 115 -12.57 -5.01 -6.22
C ASN A 115 -12.77 -3.77 -7.08
N GLU A 116 -13.90 -3.09 -6.92
CA GLU A 116 -14.11 -1.78 -7.54
C GLU A 116 -13.32 -0.69 -6.81
N TYR A 117 -13.30 -0.77 -5.49
CA TYR A 117 -12.56 0.13 -4.61
C TYR A 117 -11.65 -0.66 -3.69
N ILE A 118 -10.55 -0.05 -3.31
CA ILE A 118 -9.65 -0.56 -2.27
C ILE A 118 -9.41 0.51 -1.22
N VAL A 119 -9.02 0.07 -0.04
CA VAL A 119 -8.60 0.92 1.07
C VAL A 119 -7.12 0.69 1.29
N CYS A 120 -6.37 1.77 1.40
CA CYS A 120 -4.91 1.71 1.51
C CYS A 120 -4.41 2.75 2.52
N GLY A 121 -3.13 2.71 2.85
CA GLY A 121 -2.49 3.74 3.66
C GLY A 121 -2.64 5.12 3.07
N GLY A 122 -2.73 6.13 3.92
CA GLY A 122 -2.96 7.52 3.55
C GLY A 122 -1.80 8.47 3.85
N GLY A 123 -0.59 7.93 4.06
CA GLY A 123 0.60 8.75 4.26
C GLY A 123 0.84 9.19 5.71
N ALA A 124 -0.05 8.88 6.62
CA ALA A 124 0.09 9.13 8.05
C ALA A 124 -0.48 7.94 8.82
N LEU A 125 -0.01 7.72 10.07
CA LEU A 125 -0.40 6.56 10.86
C LEU A 125 -1.89 6.52 11.23
N TYR A 126 -2.58 7.65 11.15
CA TYR A 126 -4.01 7.78 11.51
C TYR A 126 -4.91 8.03 10.30
N ARG A 127 -4.41 7.79 9.08
CA ARG A 127 -5.12 8.12 7.84
C ARG A 127 -5.14 6.96 6.87
N LEU A 128 -6.31 6.75 6.23
CA LEU A 128 -6.49 5.82 5.14
C LEU A 128 -7.05 6.56 3.92
N TYR A 129 -6.78 6.02 2.74
CA TYR A 129 -7.44 6.42 1.50
C TYR A 129 -8.34 5.30 1.01
N ARG A 130 -9.51 5.66 0.49
CA ARG A 130 -10.32 4.78 -0.34
C ARG A 130 -10.18 5.26 -1.78
N VAL A 131 -9.79 4.36 -2.66
CA VAL A 131 -9.41 4.68 -4.04
C VAL A 131 -10.13 3.72 -4.97
N ARG A 132 -10.61 4.23 -6.11
CA ARG A 132 -11.08 3.36 -7.18
C ARG A 132 -9.90 2.55 -7.71
N LEU A 133 -10.05 1.23 -7.78
CA LEU A 133 -8.96 0.34 -8.20
C LEU A 133 -8.42 0.71 -9.58
N GLN A 134 -9.31 0.99 -10.54
CA GLN A 134 -8.88 1.34 -11.90
C GLN A 134 -8.00 2.59 -11.91
N ASP A 135 -8.33 3.58 -11.09
CA ASP A 135 -7.53 4.81 -10.98
C ASP A 135 -6.15 4.50 -10.39
N LEU A 136 -6.09 3.63 -9.40
CA LEU A 136 -4.82 3.21 -8.82
C LEU A 136 -3.98 2.44 -9.84
N LEU A 137 -4.57 1.53 -10.60
CA LEU A 137 -3.86 0.80 -11.65
C LEU A 137 -3.30 1.74 -12.73
N ASN A 138 -4.10 2.71 -13.15
CA ASN A 138 -3.64 3.71 -14.12
C ASN A 138 -2.49 4.55 -13.57
N TYR A 139 -2.52 4.84 -12.29
CA TYR A 139 -1.48 5.60 -11.60
C TYR A 139 -0.17 4.81 -11.47
N LEU A 140 -0.27 3.57 -11.00
CA LEU A 140 0.90 2.74 -10.69
C LEU A 140 1.54 2.12 -11.93
N LYS A 141 0.77 1.79 -12.94
CA LYS A 141 1.22 1.06 -14.16
C LYS A 141 2.07 -0.16 -13.79
N PRO A 142 1.51 -1.08 -13.01
CA PRO A 142 2.24 -2.23 -12.51
C PRO A 142 2.67 -3.20 -13.61
#